data_aa257674ce3227223cd117c0a48062b8
#
_entry.id   aa257674ce3227223cd117c0a48062b8
#
_cell.length_a   1.000
_cell.length_b   1.000
_cell.length_c   1.000
_cell.angle_alpha   90.00
_cell.angle_beta   90.00
_cell.angle_gamma   90.00
#
_symmetry.space_group_name_H-M   'P 1'
#
loop_
_entity.id
_entity.type
_entity.pdbx_description
1 polymer ?
#
loop_
_entity_poly.entity_id
_entity_poly.type
_entity_poly.pdbx_seq_one_letter_code
_entity_poly.pdbx_strand_id
1 'polypeptide(L)'
;MEYRTIRDILTNAEKCFGNEDAIRYKIGKNEIAAKTYTQLKEDSERITALLKKLGEPKSHIALIGATSYLWIASYFGIVDGGNVAVPLDVSLPAEELCELIDRADVTILIVDEIRKDVIEAAKEKCPKLKYILSMQKEANEGNILSLTKSMMEQTIDEDTGVEKTEITPDQLCTIMFTSGTTGKSKGVMLTHRNLVENATCLDMKLPERNVILSVLPIHHAYCLSMDILKGISLGAIICINDSLMRVAKNIKLFKPNMILMVPLMIETFAKKLEDVKDLPEKVVKEAVFGSQFHTICSGGAYLNPEYIELFERFGIQILQGYGMTECSPVISTTVAWNVKKNSVGQLLPNCEAKTVDGELWVRGSSVMQGYYKMPEETKTALKDGWLCTGDLGYVDEERFIYLTGRKKNLIITKNGENVSPEELENKLSSSRLVQEVLVREAKGVIEAEIYPDEEYAKKQGLEREEEVRVELQKLIDEYNQGAPAYKKI
;
A
#
# COMPACT_ATOMS: atom_id res chain seq x y z
N MET A 1 -10.32 15.23 -17.77
CA MET A 1 -11.16 14.02 -18.01
C MET A 1 -11.89 13.71 -16.70
N GLU A 2 -13.15 13.32 -16.77
CA GLU A 2 -13.91 12.93 -15.59
C GLU A 2 -13.80 11.41 -15.43
N TYR A 3 -13.29 10.96 -14.30
CA TYR A 3 -13.20 9.56 -13.94
C TYR A 3 -14.31 9.25 -12.93
N ARG A 4 -15.21 8.34 -13.25
CA ARG A 4 -16.36 7.98 -12.38
C ARG A 4 -16.23 6.56 -11.84
N THR A 5 -15.64 5.66 -12.64
CA THR A 5 -15.45 4.25 -12.32
C THR A 5 -14.03 3.81 -12.68
N ILE A 6 -13.59 2.66 -12.15
CA ILE A 6 -12.26 2.10 -12.49
C ILE A 6 -12.17 1.78 -13.99
N ARG A 7 -13.29 1.44 -14.65
CA ARG A 7 -13.38 1.27 -16.11
C ARG A 7 -12.88 2.52 -16.83
N ASP A 8 -13.27 3.70 -16.36
CA ASP A 8 -12.90 4.97 -17.01
C ASP A 8 -11.39 5.20 -16.95
N ILE A 9 -10.72 4.78 -15.86
CA ILE A 9 -9.25 4.89 -15.75
C ILE A 9 -8.58 4.13 -16.88
N LEU A 10 -8.90 2.84 -17.07
CA LEU A 10 -8.27 2.02 -18.09
C LEU A 10 -8.67 2.44 -19.52
N THR A 11 -9.95 2.76 -19.73
CA THR A 11 -10.45 3.20 -21.03
C THR A 11 -9.83 4.52 -21.48
N ASN A 12 -9.71 5.49 -20.56
CA ASN A 12 -9.07 6.76 -20.89
C ASN A 12 -7.55 6.61 -21.10
N ALA A 13 -6.90 5.76 -20.30
CA ALA A 13 -5.47 5.49 -20.46
C ALA A 13 -5.20 4.80 -21.80
N GLU A 14 -5.97 3.81 -22.19
CA GLU A 14 -5.87 3.17 -23.51
C GLU A 14 -6.09 4.17 -24.64
N LYS A 15 -7.11 5.00 -24.56
CA LYS A 15 -7.38 6.05 -25.56
C LYS A 15 -6.26 7.06 -25.72
N CYS A 16 -5.57 7.41 -24.62
CA CYS A 16 -4.51 8.40 -24.64
C CYS A 16 -3.13 7.81 -24.98
N PHE A 17 -2.84 6.59 -24.54
CA PHE A 17 -1.51 6.00 -24.56
C PHE A 17 -1.43 4.67 -25.33
N GLY A 18 -2.53 4.10 -25.73
CA GLY A 18 -2.71 2.91 -26.60
C GLY A 18 -1.53 1.97 -26.74
N ASN A 19 -0.71 2.19 -27.74
CA ASN A 19 0.43 1.35 -28.09
C ASN A 19 1.68 1.54 -27.21
N GLU A 20 1.63 2.44 -26.23
CA GLU A 20 2.74 2.64 -25.33
C GLU A 20 2.72 1.60 -24.19
N ASP A 21 3.93 1.29 -23.66
CA ASP A 21 4.05 0.36 -22.54
C ASP A 21 3.22 0.83 -21.32
N ALA A 22 2.37 -0.05 -20.81
CA ALA A 22 1.67 0.13 -19.54
C ALA A 22 2.39 -0.63 -18.42
N ILE A 23 2.74 -1.88 -18.67
CA ILE A 23 3.34 -2.77 -17.68
C ILE A 23 4.62 -3.38 -18.24
N ARG A 24 5.71 -3.32 -17.47
CA ARG A 24 6.97 -4.01 -17.76
C ARG A 24 7.27 -5.04 -16.66
N TYR A 25 7.74 -6.20 -17.04
CA TYR A 25 8.09 -7.28 -16.12
C TYR A 25 9.24 -8.14 -16.67
N LYS A 26 9.89 -8.88 -15.80
CA LYS A 26 11.01 -9.75 -16.17
C LYS A 26 10.50 -11.10 -16.66
N ILE A 27 11.12 -11.59 -17.73
CA ILE A 27 10.95 -12.94 -18.28
C ILE A 27 12.22 -13.78 -18.18
N GLY A 28 13.33 -13.16 -17.75
CA GLY A 28 14.63 -13.79 -17.57
C GLY A 28 15.53 -12.97 -16.66
N LYS A 29 16.82 -13.30 -16.61
CA LYS A 29 17.77 -12.66 -15.68
C LYS A 29 17.89 -11.14 -15.91
N ASN A 30 17.93 -10.68 -17.17
CA ASN A 30 18.06 -9.28 -17.58
C ASN A 30 17.12 -8.96 -18.76
N GLU A 31 16.14 -9.78 -19.02
CA GLU A 31 15.21 -9.64 -20.14
C GLU A 31 13.87 -9.12 -19.62
N ILE A 32 13.35 -8.10 -20.30
CA ILE A 32 12.12 -7.41 -19.97
C ILE A 32 11.12 -7.67 -21.07
N ALA A 33 9.92 -8.10 -20.70
CA ALA A 33 8.73 -8.05 -21.53
C ALA A 33 7.89 -6.83 -21.16
N ALA A 34 7.10 -6.36 -22.12
CA ALA A 34 6.15 -5.28 -21.92
C ALA A 34 4.77 -5.65 -22.44
N LYS A 35 3.77 -5.02 -21.86
CA LYS A 35 2.38 -5.00 -22.33
C LYS A 35 1.94 -3.57 -22.50
N THR A 36 1.33 -3.26 -23.63
CA THR A 36 0.80 -1.92 -23.92
C THR A 36 -0.52 -1.66 -23.21
N TYR A 37 -0.97 -0.41 -23.20
CA TYR A 37 -2.28 -0.04 -22.67
C TYR A 37 -3.42 -0.71 -23.43
N THR A 38 -3.33 -0.80 -24.77
CA THR A 38 -4.29 -1.54 -25.61
C THR A 38 -4.33 -3.01 -25.22
N GLN A 39 -3.18 -3.67 -25.07
CA GLN A 39 -3.12 -5.07 -24.66
C GLN A 39 -3.69 -5.30 -23.25
N LEU A 40 -3.39 -4.40 -22.31
CA LEU A 40 -3.94 -4.49 -20.96
C LEU A 40 -5.48 -4.39 -20.96
N LYS A 41 -6.02 -3.46 -21.76
CA LYS A 41 -7.47 -3.30 -21.90
C LYS A 41 -8.11 -4.52 -22.54
N GLU A 42 -7.58 -5.01 -23.67
CA GLU A 42 -8.07 -6.22 -24.34
C GLU A 42 -8.04 -7.44 -23.42
N ASP A 43 -6.91 -7.69 -22.74
CA ASP A 43 -6.79 -8.84 -21.84
C ASP A 43 -7.78 -8.71 -20.66
N SER A 44 -8.01 -7.51 -20.14
CA SER A 44 -9.03 -7.25 -19.10
C SER A 44 -10.45 -7.51 -19.61
N GLU A 45 -10.79 -7.09 -20.83
CA GLU A 45 -12.10 -7.33 -21.45
C GLU A 45 -12.33 -8.82 -21.72
N ARG A 46 -11.30 -9.58 -22.14
CA ARG A 46 -11.36 -11.05 -22.27
C ARG A 46 -11.64 -11.72 -20.92
N ILE A 47 -11.01 -11.26 -19.87
CA ILE A 47 -11.26 -11.75 -18.50
C ILE A 47 -12.68 -11.40 -18.08
N THR A 48 -13.16 -10.18 -18.35
CA THR A 48 -14.55 -9.79 -18.10
C THR A 48 -15.54 -10.74 -18.78
N ALA A 49 -15.32 -11.05 -20.06
CA ALA A 49 -16.16 -11.96 -20.81
C ALA A 49 -16.14 -13.39 -20.25
N LEU A 50 -14.95 -13.88 -19.86
CA LEU A 50 -14.80 -15.17 -19.20
C LEU A 50 -15.57 -15.22 -17.87
N LEU A 51 -15.41 -14.22 -17.02
CA LEU A 51 -16.08 -14.17 -15.72
C LEU A 51 -17.60 -14.06 -15.85
N LYS A 52 -18.11 -13.33 -16.84
CA LYS A 52 -19.54 -13.25 -17.16
C LYS A 52 -20.11 -14.62 -17.56
N LYS A 53 -19.31 -15.46 -18.24
CA LYS A 53 -19.70 -16.81 -18.64
C LYS A 53 -19.67 -17.79 -17.46
N LEU A 54 -18.74 -17.62 -16.51
CA LEU A 54 -18.55 -18.53 -15.37
C LEU A 54 -19.39 -18.16 -14.15
N GLY A 55 -19.64 -16.89 -13.92
CA GLY A 55 -20.26 -16.38 -12.69
C GLY A 55 -21.61 -15.72 -12.89
N GLU A 56 -22.26 -15.47 -11.78
CA GLU A 56 -23.44 -14.61 -11.70
C GLU A 56 -23.03 -13.14 -11.59
N PRO A 57 -23.88 -12.18 -11.95
CA PRO A 57 -23.59 -10.76 -11.73
C PRO A 57 -23.27 -10.45 -10.28
N LYS A 58 -22.30 -9.56 -10.06
CA LYS A 58 -21.83 -9.16 -8.71
C LYS A 58 -21.19 -10.28 -7.91
N SER A 59 -20.61 -11.27 -8.57
CA SER A 59 -19.82 -12.34 -7.92
C SER A 59 -18.63 -11.74 -7.17
N HIS A 60 -18.31 -12.30 -6.00
CA HIS A 60 -17.07 -12.00 -5.30
C HIS A 60 -15.98 -12.93 -5.79
N ILE A 61 -14.87 -12.36 -6.22
CA ILE A 61 -13.77 -13.06 -6.89
C ILE A 61 -12.48 -12.80 -6.16
N ALA A 62 -11.91 -13.83 -5.54
CA ALA A 62 -10.63 -13.70 -4.85
C ALA A 62 -9.46 -13.67 -5.84
N LEU A 63 -8.49 -12.82 -5.55
CA LEU A 63 -7.20 -12.71 -6.22
C LEU A 63 -6.08 -13.05 -5.24
N ILE A 64 -5.37 -14.16 -5.46
CA ILE A 64 -4.24 -14.60 -4.63
C ILE A 64 -3.03 -14.83 -5.52
N GLY A 65 -1.99 -14.05 -5.32
CA GLY A 65 -0.74 -14.19 -6.08
C GLY A 65 0.22 -13.03 -5.85
N ALA A 66 1.45 -13.24 -6.29
CA ALA A 66 2.42 -12.16 -6.36
C ALA A 66 2.00 -11.10 -7.40
N THR A 67 2.51 -9.88 -7.24
CA THR A 67 2.29 -8.83 -8.23
C THR A 67 2.73 -9.31 -9.60
N SER A 68 1.81 -9.39 -10.55
CA SER A 68 2.04 -9.89 -11.91
C SER A 68 1.12 -9.17 -12.91
N TYR A 69 1.48 -9.24 -14.18
CA TYR A 69 0.62 -8.70 -15.24
C TYR A 69 -0.78 -9.31 -15.23
N LEU A 70 -0.88 -10.64 -15.11
CA LEU A 70 -2.18 -11.33 -15.09
C LEU A 70 -3.00 -10.97 -13.85
N TRP A 71 -2.36 -10.71 -12.71
CA TRP A 71 -3.05 -10.21 -11.52
C TRP A 71 -3.70 -8.85 -11.79
N ILE A 72 -2.94 -7.91 -12.40
CA ILE A 72 -3.42 -6.57 -12.74
C ILE A 72 -4.56 -6.64 -13.76
N ALA A 73 -4.38 -7.40 -14.84
CA ALA A 73 -5.42 -7.59 -15.85
C ALA A 73 -6.69 -8.23 -15.27
N SER A 74 -6.52 -9.21 -14.35
CA SER A 74 -7.64 -9.86 -13.66
C SER A 74 -8.40 -8.87 -12.76
N TYR A 75 -7.70 -8.03 -12.02
CA TYR A 75 -8.35 -7.02 -11.19
C TYR A 75 -9.25 -6.10 -12.04
N PHE A 76 -8.71 -5.56 -13.14
CA PHE A 76 -9.51 -4.73 -14.05
C PHE A 76 -10.68 -5.52 -14.66
N GLY A 77 -10.46 -6.76 -15.11
CA GLY A 77 -11.51 -7.60 -15.67
C GLY A 77 -12.63 -7.93 -14.69
N ILE A 78 -12.30 -8.13 -13.41
CA ILE A 78 -13.29 -8.36 -12.35
C ILE A 78 -14.18 -7.13 -12.18
N VAL A 79 -13.56 -5.96 -11.93
CA VAL A 79 -14.31 -4.75 -11.57
C VAL A 79 -15.03 -4.15 -12.79
N ASP A 80 -14.48 -4.31 -14.00
CA ASP A 80 -15.13 -3.92 -15.26
C ASP A 80 -16.37 -4.77 -15.56
N GLY A 81 -16.36 -6.03 -15.16
CA GLY A 81 -17.52 -6.93 -15.25
C GLY A 81 -18.61 -6.66 -14.20
N GLY A 82 -18.45 -5.65 -13.33
CA GLY A 82 -19.39 -5.35 -12.25
C GLY A 82 -19.31 -6.32 -11.08
N ASN A 83 -18.25 -7.12 -10.99
CA ASN A 83 -17.97 -8.04 -9.90
C ASN A 83 -17.16 -7.35 -8.78
N VAL A 84 -16.98 -8.04 -7.68
CA VAL A 84 -16.24 -7.55 -6.51
C VAL A 84 -14.90 -8.28 -6.42
N ALA A 85 -13.80 -7.57 -6.56
CA ALA A 85 -12.46 -8.11 -6.32
C ALA A 85 -12.21 -8.27 -4.82
N VAL A 86 -11.62 -9.40 -4.44
CA VAL A 86 -11.18 -9.70 -3.07
C VAL A 86 -9.69 -10.01 -3.11
N PRO A 87 -8.82 -8.99 -3.14
CA PRO A 87 -7.37 -9.17 -3.03
C PRO A 87 -6.99 -9.76 -1.69
N LEU A 88 -6.25 -10.88 -1.69
CA LEU A 88 -5.81 -11.55 -0.48
C LEU A 88 -4.27 -11.70 -0.47
N ASP A 89 -3.70 -11.60 0.72
CA ASP A 89 -2.26 -11.72 0.92
C ASP A 89 -1.78 -13.14 0.61
N VAL A 90 -0.94 -13.24 -0.40
CA VAL A 90 -0.34 -14.52 -0.85
C VAL A 90 0.52 -15.19 0.23
N SER A 91 0.98 -14.47 1.23
CA SER A 91 1.84 -14.97 2.30
C SER A 91 1.08 -15.63 3.47
N LEU A 92 -0.23 -15.41 3.58
CA LEU A 92 -1.04 -15.99 4.65
C LEU A 92 -1.10 -17.53 4.57
N PRO A 93 -1.24 -18.23 5.72
CA PRO A 93 -1.48 -19.66 5.75
C PRO A 93 -2.73 -20.04 4.93
N ALA A 94 -2.74 -21.23 4.32
CA ALA A 94 -3.86 -21.69 3.50
C ALA A 94 -5.19 -21.73 4.27
N GLU A 95 -5.14 -22.08 5.56
CA GLU A 95 -6.33 -22.11 6.42
C GLU A 95 -6.94 -20.72 6.62
N GLU A 96 -6.11 -19.71 6.87
CA GLU A 96 -6.56 -18.33 7.01
C GLU A 96 -7.11 -17.80 5.69
N LEU A 97 -6.45 -18.09 4.57
CA LEU A 97 -6.96 -17.73 3.24
C LEU A 97 -8.32 -18.37 2.95
N CYS A 98 -8.52 -19.64 3.30
CA CYS A 98 -9.82 -20.30 3.15
C CYS A 98 -10.90 -19.65 4.04
N GLU A 99 -10.56 -19.24 5.27
CA GLU A 99 -11.49 -18.51 6.13
C GLU A 99 -11.90 -17.17 5.49
N LEU A 100 -10.93 -16.40 4.95
CA LEU A 100 -11.22 -15.13 4.28
C LEU A 100 -12.05 -15.31 3.01
N ILE A 101 -11.76 -16.35 2.21
CA ILE A 101 -12.53 -16.73 1.01
C ILE A 101 -13.99 -17.00 1.38
N ASP A 102 -14.25 -17.81 2.42
CA ASP A 102 -15.63 -18.14 2.84
C ASP A 102 -16.34 -16.92 3.44
N ARG A 103 -15.66 -16.14 4.27
CA ARG A 103 -16.21 -14.92 4.89
C ARG A 103 -16.58 -13.86 3.87
N ALA A 104 -15.81 -13.75 2.79
CA ALA A 104 -16.08 -12.83 1.68
C ALA A 104 -17.11 -13.36 0.68
N ASP A 105 -17.72 -14.54 0.87
CA ASP A 105 -18.65 -15.18 -0.07
C ASP A 105 -18.05 -15.34 -1.48
N VAL A 106 -16.79 -15.68 -1.55
CA VAL A 106 -16.09 -15.84 -2.83
C VAL A 106 -16.66 -17.04 -3.60
N THR A 107 -16.97 -16.83 -4.86
CA THR A 107 -17.49 -17.88 -5.76
C THR A 107 -16.49 -18.31 -6.85
N ILE A 108 -15.51 -17.44 -7.13
CA ILE A 108 -14.44 -17.71 -8.11
C ILE A 108 -13.12 -17.33 -7.45
N LEU A 109 -12.12 -18.19 -7.57
CA LEU A 109 -10.75 -17.96 -7.12
C LEU A 109 -9.82 -17.86 -8.33
N ILE A 110 -9.13 -16.74 -8.47
CA ILE A 110 -8.01 -16.56 -9.41
C ILE A 110 -6.72 -16.64 -8.60
N VAL A 111 -5.86 -17.59 -8.87
CA VAL A 111 -4.73 -17.94 -8.01
C VAL A 111 -3.45 -18.21 -8.78
N ASP A 112 -2.33 -17.81 -8.16
CA ASP A 112 -0.99 -18.17 -8.58
C ASP A 112 -0.66 -19.60 -8.11
N GLU A 113 -0.12 -20.45 -8.98
CA GLU A 113 0.23 -21.85 -8.65
C GLU A 113 1.34 -22.02 -7.62
N ILE A 114 2.04 -20.97 -7.24
CA ILE A 114 2.92 -20.99 -6.07
C ILE A 114 2.15 -21.39 -4.80
N ARG A 115 0.82 -21.21 -4.79
CA ARG A 115 -0.09 -21.55 -3.68
C ARG A 115 -0.98 -22.77 -4.01
N LYS A 116 -0.34 -23.88 -4.42
CA LYS A 116 -1.05 -25.18 -4.59
C LYS A 116 -1.75 -25.65 -3.33
N ASP A 117 -1.16 -25.35 -2.16
CA ASP A 117 -1.73 -25.62 -0.85
C ASP A 117 -3.11 -24.97 -0.66
N VAL A 118 -3.26 -23.71 -1.14
CA VAL A 118 -4.54 -22.99 -1.11
C VAL A 118 -5.56 -23.61 -2.08
N ILE A 119 -5.11 -24.00 -3.28
CA ILE A 119 -5.98 -24.64 -4.27
C ILE A 119 -6.58 -25.95 -3.72
N GLU A 120 -5.76 -26.75 -3.04
CA GLU A 120 -6.21 -28.02 -2.44
C GLU A 120 -7.15 -27.78 -1.26
N ALA A 121 -6.74 -26.91 -0.33
CA ALA A 121 -7.54 -26.57 0.85
C ALA A 121 -8.90 -25.92 0.49
N ALA A 122 -8.91 -25.01 -0.50
CA ALA A 122 -10.12 -24.30 -0.90
C ALA A 122 -11.19 -25.23 -1.50
N LYS A 123 -10.80 -26.31 -2.18
CA LYS A 123 -11.76 -27.32 -2.70
C LYS A 123 -12.53 -28.01 -1.58
N GLU A 124 -11.91 -28.20 -0.43
CA GLU A 124 -12.50 -28.90 0.71
C GLU A 124 -13.21 -27.93 1.67
N LYS A 125 -12.61 -26.76 1.91
CA LYS A 125 -13.02 -25.85 2.97
C LYS A 125 -13.91 -24.69 2.51
N CYS A 126 -14.01 -24.42 1.19
CA CYS A 126 -14.77 -23.28 0.66
C CYS A 126 -15.98 -23.74 -0.16
N PRO A 127 -17.12 -24.10 0.47
CA PRO A 127 -18.26 -24.71 -0.23
C PRO A 127 -18.96 -23.80 -1.23
N LYS A 128 -18.78 -22.48 -1.14
CA LYS A 128 -19.35 -21.49 -2.08
C LYS A 128 -18.52 -21.36 -3.35
N LEU A 129 -17.27 -21.85 -3.33
CA LEU A 129 -16.34 -21.73 -4.46
C LEU A 129 -16.78 -22.65 -5.60
N LYS A 130 -17.10 -22.03 -6.74
CA LYS A 130 -17.58 -22.74 -7.95
C LYS A 130 -16.42 -23.03 -8.94
N TYR A 131 -15.50 -22.07 -9.09
CA TYR A 131 -14.43 -22.14 -10.08
C TYR A 131 -13.09 -21.70 -9.50
N ILE A 132 -12.03 -22.37 -9.94
CA ILE A 132 -10.63 -21.98 -9.67
C ILE A 132 -9.96 -21.73 -11.02
N LEU A 133 -9.35 -20.55 -11.17
CA LEU A 133 -8.59 -20.12 -12.35
C LEU A 133 -7.12 -19.98 -11.96
N SER A 134 -6.25 -20.76 -12.60
CA SER A 134 -4.81 -20.66 -12.39
C SER A 134 -4.18 -19.66 -13.36
N MET A 135 -3.33 -18.78 -12.86
CA MET A 135 -2.58 -17.81 -13.67
C MET A 135 -1.44 -18.46 -14.48
N GLN A 136 -0.89 -19.61 -14.03
CA GLN A 136 0.26 -20.26 -14.66
C GLN A 136 -0.06 -21.52 -15.43
N LYS A 137 -1.22 -22.17 -15.23
CA LYS A 137 -1.55 -23.36 -16.00
C LYS A 137 -1.67 -23.03 -17.50
N GLU A 138 -1.08 -23.89 -18.32
CA GLU A 138 -1.19 -23.80 -19.79
C GLU A 138 -2.45 -24.46 -20.34
N ALA A 139 -3.05 -25.39 -19.58
CA ALA A 139 -4.25 -26.11 -19.97
C ALA A 139 -5.19 -26.36 -18.78
N ASN A 140 -6.48 -26.55 -19.08
CA ASN A 140 -7.48 -26.92 -18.07
C ASN A 140 -7.20 -28.32 -17.53
N GLU A 141 -7.37 -28.52 -16.23
CA GLU A 141 -7.16 -29.81 -15.55
C GLU A 141 -8.20 -30.00 -14.45
N GLY A 142 -9.13 -30.92 -14.68
CA GLY A 142 -10.26 -31.14 -13.76
C GLY A 142 -11.07 -29.86 -13.54
N ASN A 143 -11.19 -29.45 -12.28
CA ASN A 143 -11.93 -28.25 -11.88
C ASN A 143 -11.07 -26.96 -11.89
N ILE A 144 -9.80 -27.05 -12.29
CA ILE A 144 -8.91 -25.90 -12.39
C ILE A 144 -8.81 -25.50 -13.85
N LEU A 145 -9.22 -24.28 -14.15
CA LEU A 145 -9.14 -23.70 -15.48
C LEU A 145 -7.81 -22.94 -15.63
N SER A 146 -7.23 -23.01 -16.82
CA SER A 146 -6.16 -22.10 -17.22
C SER A 146 -6.76 -20.71 -17.48
N LEU A 147 -6.35 -19.71 -16.72
CA LEU A 147 -6.80 -18.33 -16.94
C LEU A 147 -6.42 -17.87 -18.36
N THR A 148 -5.15 -18.03 -18.74
CA THR A 148 -4.62 -17.59 -20.02
C THR A 148 -5.36 -18.26 -21.20
N LYS A 149 -5.49 -19.59 -21.17
CA LYS A 149 -6.22 -20.30 -22.22
C LYS A 149 -7.68 -19.89 -22.29
N SER A 150 -8.36 -19.88 -21.13
CA SER A 150 -9.79 -19.59 -21.07
C SER A 150 -10.14 -18.16 -21.49
N MET A 151 -9.28 -17.17 -21.15
CA MET A 151 -9.48 -15.79 -21.61
C MET A 151 -9.24 -15.63 -23.10
N MET A 152 -8.25 -16.33 -23.67
CA MET A 152 -7.96 -16.26 -25.12
C MET A 152 -9.04 -16.93 -25.99
N GLU A 153 -9.86 -17.81 -25.43
CA GLU A 153 -11.03 -18.39 -26.08
C GLU A 153 -12.23 -17.41 -26.15
N GLN A 154 -12.16 -16.27 -25.42
CA GLN A 154 -13.22 -15.26 -25.49
C GLN A 154 -12.96 -14.30 -26.65
N THR A 155 -13.98 -14.00 -27.42
CA THR A 155 -13.94 -12.95 -28.44
C THR A 155 -14.25 -11.60 -27.80
N ILE A 156 -13.44 -10.60 -28.14
CA ILE A 156 -13.76 -9.20 -27.89
C ILE A 156 -14.32 -8.69 -29.22
N ASP A 157 -15.63 -8.63 -29.33
CA ASP A 157 -16.26 -8.17 -30.55
C ASP A 157 -16.95 -6.83 -30.28
N GLU A 158 -16.42 -5.77 -30.84
CA GLU A 158 -17.05 -4.44 -30.77
C GLU A 158 -18.45 -4.45 -31.41
N ASP A 159 -18.69 -5.39 -32.36
CA ASP A 159 -19.94 -5.53 -33.17
C ASP A 159 -20.92 -6.54 -32.58
N THR A 160 -20.56 -7.42 -31.65
CA THR A 160 -21.47 -8.51 -31.17
C THR A 160 -22.51 -8.04 -30.16
N GLY A 161 -22.60 -6.76 -29.85
CA GLY A 161 -23.65 -6.22 -28.98
C GLY A 161 -23.69 -6.85 -27.58
N VAL A 162 -22.56 -7.38 -27.09
CA VAL A 162 -22.44 -7.75 -25.66
C VAL A 162 -22.60 -6.49 -24.86
N GLU A 163 -23.81 -6.27 -24.39
CA GLU A 163 -24.19 -5.13 -23.58
C GLU A 163 -23.19 -5.00 -22.42
N LYS A 164 -22.38 -3.92 -22.42
CA LYS A 164 -21.41 -3.68 -21.36
C LYS A 164 -22.18 -3.64 -20.05
N THR A 165 -21.72 -4.41 -19.07
CA THR A 165 -22.35 -4.41 -17.73
C THR A 165 -22.42 -2.98 -17.22
N GLU A 166 -23.63 -2.55 -16.84
CA GLU A 166 -23.80 -1.24 -16.21
C GLU A 166 -23.14 -1.26 -14.84
N ILE A 167 -22.23 -0.34 -14.62
CA ILE A 167 -21.56 -0.13 -13.33
C ILE A 167 -21.74 1.33 -12.90
N THR A 168 -22.01 1.51 -11.60
CA THR A 168 -22.18 2.85 -11.03
C THR A 168 -21.01 3.21 -10.12
N PRO A 169 -20.72 4.50 -9.94
CA PRO A 169 -19.64 4.93 -9.05
C PRO A 169 -19.76 4.40 -7.63
N ASP A 170 -20.96 4.29 -7.10
CA ASP A 170 -21.22 3.87 -5.73
C ASP A 170 -21.39 2.35 -5.57
N GLN A 171 -21.23 1.58 -6.66
CA GLN A 171 -21.22 0.13 -6.60
C GLN A 171 -19.98 -0.38 -5.90
N LEU A 172 -20.14 -1.33 -4.96
CA LEU A 172 -19.05 -2.09 -4.35
C LEU A 172 -18.23 -2.79 -5.45
N CYS A 173 -16.93 -2.60 -5.45
CA CYS A 173 -16.04 -3.21 -6.43
C CYS A 173 -14.83 -3.92 -5.81
N THR A 174 -14.50 -3.64 -4.55
CA THR A 174 -13.34 -4.25 -3.90
C THR A 174 -13.61 -4.45 -2.40
N ILE A 175 -13.22 -5.61 -1.86
CA ILE A 175 -13.18 -5.88 -0.43
C ILE A 175 -11.72 -6.18 -0.06
N MET A 176 -11.13 -5.32 0.78
CA MET A 176 -9.75 -5.48 1.25
C MET A 176 -9.72 -5.85 2.73
N PHE A 177 -9.07 -6.96 3.05
CA PHE A 177 -8.93 -7.36 4.44
C PHE A 177 -7.76 -6.65 5.11
N THR A 178 -8.01 -6.14 6.32
CA THR A 178 -6.99 -5.50 7.18
C THR A 178 -6.90 -6.27 8.50
N SER A 179 -5.70 -6.30 9.08
CA SER A 179 -5.51 -6.85 10.43
C SER A 179 -6.30 -6.00 11.44
N GLY A 180 -7.40 -6.56 11.94
CA GLY A 180 -8.22 -5.89 12.94
C GLY A 180 -7.53 -5.81 14.30
N THR A 181 -7.75 -4.74 15.04
CA THR A 181 -7.27 -4.59 16.44
C THR A 181 -7.85 -5.62 17.41
N THR A 182 -8.92 -6.31 17.01
CA THR A 182 -9.62 -7.36 17.77
C THR A 182 -9.16 -8.79 17.44
N GLY A 183 -8.09 -8.93 16.66
CA GLY A 183 -7.55 -10.23 16.22
C GLY A 183 -8.24 -10.83 14.98
N LYS A 184 -9.41 -10.34 14.57
CA LYS A 184 -10.08 -10.80 13.34
C LYS A 184 -9.92 -9.78 12.25
N SER A 185 -9.43 -10.20 11.09
CA SER A 185 -9.32 -9.35 9.89
C SER A 185 -10.67 -8.78 9.50
N LYS A 186 -10.72 -7.49 9.12
CA LYS A 186 -11.94 -6.79 8.70
C LYS A 186 -11.92 -6.57 7.21
N GLY A 187 -12.99 -6.94 6.51
CA GLY A 187 -13.14 -6.71 5.07
C GLY A 187 -13.67 -5.31 4.78
N VAL A 188 -12.80 -4.39 4.41
CA VAL A 188 -13.12 -3.01 4.05
C VAL A 188 -13.82 -2.97 2.71
N MET A 189 -15.04 -2.44 2.63
CA MET A 189 -15.84 -2.33 1.41
C MET A 189 -15.56 -1.02 0.68
N LEU A 190 -14.98 -1.11 -0.52
CA LEU A 190 -14.61 0.03 -1.35
C LEU A 190 -15.40 0.04 -2.65
N THR A 191 -15.97 1.21 -2.98
CA THR A 191 -16.69 1.44 -4.24
C THR A 191 -15.75 1.89 -5.35
N HIS A 192 -16.25 1.88 -6.59
CA HIS A 192 -15.53 2.51 -7.70
C HIS A 192 -15.19 3.97 -7.37
N ARG A 193 -16.15 4.74 -6.85
CA ARG A 193 -15.93 6.15 -6.45
C ARG A 193 -14.81 6.30 -5.44
N ASN A 194 -14.80 5.49 -4.38
CA ASN A 194 -13.78 5.58 -3.33
C ASN A 194 -12.37 5.48 -3.92
N LEU A 195 -12.13 4.45 -4.73
CA LEU A 195 -10.82 4.18 -5.31
C LEU A 195 -10.43 5.19 -6.41
N VAL A 196 -11.38 5.51 -7.30
CA VAL A 196 -11.12 6.41 -8.42
C VAL A 196 -10.83 7.82 -7.93
N GLU A 197 -11.66 8.39 -7.06
CA GLU A 197 -11.44 9.74 -6.57
C GLU A 197 -10.19 9.82 -5.70
N ASN A 198 -9.86 8.80 -4.91
CA ASN A 198 -8.59 8.76 -4.19
C ASN A 198 -7.39 8.77 -5.13
N ALA A 199 -7.43 7.98 -6.19
CA ALA A 199 -6.34 7.90 -7.16
C ALA A 199 -6.20 9.17 -8.02
N THR A 200 -7.29 9.90 -8.31
CA THR A 200 -7.31 10.94 -9.34
C THR A 200 -7.57 12.36 -8.84
N CYS A 201 -7.97 12.56 -7.56
CA CYS A 201 -8.32 13.88 -7.02
C CYS A 201 -7.17 14.89 -6.97
N LEU A 202 -5.92 14.42 -6.98
CA LEU A 202 -4.73 15.28 -6.90
C LEU A 202 -3.93 15.20 -8.20
N ASP A 203 -3.80 16.33 -8.89
CA ASP A 203 -2.89 16.50 -10.01
C ASP A 203 -1.46 16.66 -9.49
N MET A 204 -0.61 15.68 -9.75
CA MET A 204 0.80 15.68 -9.33
C MET A 204 1.69 16.61 -10.15
N LYS A 205 1.17 17.21 -11.23
CA LYS A 205 1.92 18.12 -12.13
C LYS A 205 3.28 17.56 -12.54
N LEU A 206 3.30 16.28 -12.90
CA LEU A 206 4.54 15.60 -13.23
C LEU A 206 5.05 16.08 -14.61
N PRO A 207 6.33 16.45 -14.72
CA PRO A 207 6.87 17.08 -15.93
C PRO A 207 7.03 16.11 -17.11
N GLU A 208 7.05 14.82 -16.84
CA GLU A 208 7.29 13.77 -17.83
C GLU A 208 6.56 12.49 -17.45
N ARG A 209 6.50 11.56 -18.40
CA ARG A 209 5.87 10.26 -18.18
C ARG A 209 6.63 9.46 -17.12
N ASN A 210 5.94 9.03 -16.07
CA ASN A 210 6.55 8.29 -14.99
C ASN A 210 6.86 6.84 -15.38
N VAL A 211 8.01 6.38 -14.89
CA VAL A 211 8.39 4.97 -14.82
C VAL A 211 8.43 4.59 -13.34
N ILE A 212 7.44 3.82 -12.90
CA ILE A 212 7.25 3.43 -11.50
C ILE A 212 7.79 2.01 -11.31
N LEU A 213 8.69 1.80 -10.35
CA LEU A 213 9.02 0.45 -9.90
C LEU A 213 8.08 0.07 -8.75
N SER A 214 7.12 -0.80 -9.03
CA SER A 214 6.16 -1.27 -8.03
C SER A 214 6.79 -2.38 -7.18
N VAL A 215 7.04 -2.10 -5.92
CA VAL A 215 7.74 -2.97 -4.96
C VAL A 215 6.87 -3.43 -3.81
N LEU A 216 5.74 -2.76 -3.59
CA LEU A 216 4.81 -3.08 -2.51
C LEU A 216 3.86 -4.20 -2.93
N PRO A 217 3.33 -5.00 -1.98
CA PRO A 217 2.36 -6.05 -2.28
C PRO A 217 1.06 -5.47 -2.85
N ILE A 218 0.62 -6.00 -4.00
CA ILE A 218 -0.51 -5.46 -4.76
C ILE A 218 -1.87 -5.61 -4.05
N HIS A 219 -1.99 -6.56 -3.13
CA HIS A 219 -3.21 -6.75 -2.34
C HIS A 219 -3.43 -5.66 -1.28
N HIS A 220 -2.43 -4.81 -1.01
CA HIS A 220 -2.59 -3.64 -0.15
C HIS A 220 -3.13 -2.43 -0.91
N ALA A 221 -4.03 -1.68 -0.26
CA ALA A 221 -4.66 -0.49 -0.83
C ALA A 221 -3.64 0.53 -1.35
N TYR A 222 -2.50 0.70 -0.67
CA TYR A 222 -1.48 1.67 -1.07
C TYR A 222 -0.85 1.33 -2.43
N CYS A 223 -0.48 0.08 -2.68
CA CYS A 223 0.03 -0.35 -3.98
C CYS A 223 -1.06 -0.28 -5.05
N LEU A 224 -2.23 -0.89 -4.79
CA LEU A 224 -3.31 -0.94 -5.77
C LEU A 224 -3.78 0.46 -6.20
N SER A 225 -3.99 1.37 -5.24
CA SER A 225 -4.49 2.71 -5.57
C SER A 225 -3.40 3.60 -6.15
N MET A 226 -2.18 3.61 -5.58
CA MET A 226 -1.16 4.60 -5.95
C MET A 226 -0.21 4.12 -7.05
N ASP A 227 0.28 2.86 -7.02
CA ASP A 227 1.09 2.36 -8.13
C ASP A 227 0.21 2.03 -9.35
N ILE A 228 -0.91 1.31 -9.14
CA ILE A 228 -1.68 0.77 -10.26
C ILE A 228 -2.72 1.78 -10.75
N LEU A 229 -3.75 2.13 -9.96
CA LEU A 229 -4.84 2.98 -10.46
C LEU A 229 -4.37 4.39 -10.80
N LYS A 230 -3.62 5.04 -9.91
CA LYS A 230 -3.06 6.37 -10.17
C LYS A 230 -2.02 6.31 -11.28
N GLY A 231 -1.10 5.34 -11.26
CA GLY A 231 -0.09 5.18 -12.31
C GLY A 231 -0.72 5.04 -13.69
N ILE A 232 -1.73 4.17 -13.85
CA ILE A 232 -2.46 4.00 -15.11
C ILE A 232 -3.21 5.27 -15.50
N SER A 233 -3.86 5.97 -14.56
CA SER A 233 -4.57 7.22 -14.85
C SER A 233 -3.65 8.33 -15.39
N LEU A 234 -2.36 8.29 -15.04
CA LEU A 234 -1.33 9.24 -15.48
C LEU A 234 -0.56 8.75 -16.72
N GLY A 235 -0.86 7.59 -17.26
CA GLY A 235 -0.12 7.00 -18.38
C GLY A 235 1.31 6.52 -18.02
N ALA A 236 1.56 6.21 -16.74
CA ALA A 236 2.86 5.74 -16.29
C ALA A 236 3.21 4.35 -16.84
N ILE A 237 4.50 4.03 -16.89
CA ILE A 237 4.98 2.66 -17.10
C ILE A 237 5.18 2.02 -15.75
N ILE A 238 4.42 0.98 -15.44
CA ILE A 238 4.55 0.27 -14.17
C ILE A 238 5.48 -0.93 -14.38
N CYS A 239 6.62 -0.91 -13.69
CA CYS A 239 7.61 -1.98 -13.71
C CYS A 239 7.40 -2.89 -12.50
N ILE A 240 7.11 -4.15 -12.72
CA ILE A 240 6.86 -5.12 -11.66
C ILE A 240 8.18 -5.59 -11.07
N ASN A 241 8.37 -5.38 -9.78
CA ASN A 241 9.50 -5.90 -9.02
C ASN A 241 9.26 -7.38 -8.67
N ASP A 242 10.23 -8.24 -8.99
CA ASP A 242 10.10 -9.69 -8.79
C ASP A 242 10.52 -10.15 -7.38
N SER A 243 11.22 -9.31 -6.61
CA SER A 243 11.64 -9.64 -5.25
C SER A 243 12.17 -8.41 -4.52
N LEU A 244 11.83 -8.25 -3.24
CA LEU A 244 12.36 -7.17 -2.38
C LEU A 244 13.89 -7.22 -2.26
N MET A 245 14.49 -8.41 -2.31
CA MET A 245 15.96 -8.59 -2.32
C MET A 245 16.63 -8.03 -3.59
N ARG A 246 15.87 -7.77 -4.64
CA ARG A 246 16.37 -7.35 -5.95
C ARG A 246 16.05 -5.90 -6.30
N VAL A 247 15.43 -5.14 -5.40
CA VAL A 247 15.01 -3.75 -5.67
C VAL A 247 16.15 -2.92 -6.25
N ALA A 248 17.32 -2.90 -5.62
CA ALA A 248 18.49 -2.16 -6.10
C ALA A 248 18.96 -2.60 -7.52
N LYS A 249 18.84 -3.89 -7.84
CA LYS A 249 19.16 -4.42 -9.17
C LYS A 249 18.09 -4.04 -10.18
N ASN A 250 16.83 -4.10 -9.79
CA ASN A 250 15.71 -3.77 -10.66
C ASN A 250 15.60 -2.26 -10.93
N ILE A 251 16.03 -1.42 -10.00
CA ILE A 251 16.23 0.04 -10.26
C ILE A 251 17.18 0.24 -11.46
N LYS A 252 18.30 -0.46 -11.48
CA LYS A 252 19.26 -0.36 -12.59
C LYS A 252 18.72 -0.93 -13.91
N LEU A 253 17.90 -1.95 -13.83
CA LEU A 253 17.32 -2.63 -15.00
C LEU A 253 16.19 -1.82 -15.64
N PHE A 254 15.20 -1.40 -14.83
CA PHE A 254 14.00 -0.71 -15.29
C PHE A 254 14.18 0.81 -15.40
N LYS A 255 15.19 1.37 -14.71
CA LYS A 255 15.48 2.82 -14.67
C LYS A 255 14.23 3.64 -14.28
N PRO A 256 13.60 3.36 -13.13
CA PRO A 256 12.45 4.13 -12.70
C PRO A 256 12.85 5.55 -12.33
N ASN A 257 11.88 6.46 -12.38
CA ASN A 257 12.02 7.80 -11.83
C ASN A 257 11.30 7.96 -10.48
N MET A 258 10.41 7.02 -10.14
CA MET A 258 9.62 7.03 -8.93
C MET A 258 9.45 5.62 -8.34
N ILE A 259 9.39 5.52 -7.00
CA ILE A 259 9.07 4.29 -6.26
C ILE A 259 8.21 4.62 -5.05
N LEU A 260 7.18 3.81 -4.78
CA LEU A 260 6.50 3.79 -3.50
C LEU A 260 7.25 2.87 -2.53
N MET A 261 7.56 3.36 -1.33
CA MET A 261 8.27 2.59 -0.29
C MET A 261 7.62 2.77 1.08
N VAL A 262 7.77 1.78 1.94
CA VAL A 262 7.54 1.94 3.37
C VAL A 262 8.81 2.44 4.07
N PRO A 263 8.73 3.09 5.24
CA PRO A 263 9.89 3.66 5.95
C PRO A 263 11.06 2.69 6.14
N LEU A 264 10.80 1.43 6.48
CA LEU A 264 11.84 0.41 6.65
C LEU A 264 12.70 0.20 5.39
N MET A 265 12.10 0.30 4.21
CA MET A 265 12.83 0.23 2.95
C MET A 265 13.71 1.48 2.75
N ILE A 266 13.17 2.66 3.05
CA ILE A 266 13.90 3.93 2.97
C ILE A 266 15.11 3.90 3.90
N GLU A 267 14.94 3.44 5.14
CA GLU A 267 16.01 3.26 6.11
C GLU A 267 17.13 2.35 5.59
N THR A 268 16.75 1.22 4.95
CA THR A 268 17.73 0.31 4.33
C THR A 268 18.59 1.00 3.27
N PHE A 269 18.00 1.89 2.45
CA PHE A 269 18.74 2.70 1.50
C PHE A 269 19.52 3.83 2.17
N ALA A 270 18.97 4.46 3.20
CA ALA A 270 19.62 5.52 3.95
C ALA A 270 20.94 5.03 4.56
N LYS A 271 20.94 3.86 5.22
CA LYS A 271 22.17 3.23 5.76
C LYS A 271 23.25 3.08 4.69
N LYS A 272 22.90 2.67 3.47
CA LYS A 272 23.85 2.57 2.35
C LYS A 272 24.35 3.91 1.84
N LEU A 273 23.50 4.93 1.82
CA LEU A 273 23.89 6.29 1.39
C LEU A 273 24.86 6.93 2.38
N GLU A 274 24.70 6.66 3.64
CA GLU A 274 25.58 7.18 4.68
C GLU A 274 26.97 6.56 4.64
N ASP A 275 27.09 5.28 4.30
CA ASP A 275 28.40 4.63 4.11
C ASP A 275 29.23 5.26 2.98
N VAL A 276 28.58 6.03 2.09
CA VAL A 276 29.18 6.68 0.91
C VAL A 276 28.98 8.19 0.88
N LYS A 277 28.57 8.79 2.01
CA LYS A 277 28.25 10.23 2.11
C LYS A 277 29.39 11.19 1.73
N ASP A 278 30.64 10.73 1.82
CA ASP A 278 31.84 11.51 1.51
C ASP A 278 32.19 11.46 0.00
N LEU A 279 31.48 10.64 -0.79
CA LEU A 279 31.64 10.59 -2.24
C LEU A 279 30.78 11.67 -2.92
N PRO A 280 31.13 12.09 -4.16
CA PRO A 280 30.33 13.06 -4.90
C PRO A 280 28.87 12.60 -5.08
N GLU A 281 27.93 13.41 -4.65
CA GLU A 281 26.49 13.09 -4.57
C GLU A 281 25.93 12.57 -5.90
N LYS A 282 26.30 13.19 -7.02
CA LYS A 282 25.86 12.77 -8.36
C LYS A 282 26.34 11.36 -8.71
N VAL A 283 27.57 11.01 -8.33
CA VAL A 283 28.17 9.67 -8.58
C VAL A 283 27.43 8.62 -7.77
N VAL A 284 27.15 8.91 -6.49
CA VAL A 284 26.41 8.01 -5.61
C VAL A 284 25.00 7.81 -6.12
N LYS A 285 24.26 8.89 -6.45
CA LYS A 285 22.91 8.82 -7.01
C LYS A 285 22.88 7.94 -8.25
N GLU A 286 23.76 8.17 -9.20
CA GLU A 286 23.80 7.39 -10.45
C GLU A 286 24.13 5.92 -10.19
N ALA A 287 25.05 5.65 -9.26
CA ALA A 287 25.44 4.28 -8.91
C ALA A 287 24.34 3.49 -8.17
N VAL A 288 23.58 4.15 -7.31
CA VAL A 288 22.55 3.49 -6.46
C VAL A 288 21.19 3.48 -7.12
N PHE A 289 20.73 4.62 -7.65
CA PHE A 289 19.37 4.83 -8.13
C PHE A 289 19.27 5.04 -9.64
N GLY A 290 20.38 5.40 -10.30
CA GLY A 290 20.35 5.83 -11.70
C GLY A 290 20.05 7.33 -11.84
N SER A 291 20.41 7.90 -13.02
CA SER A 291 20.34 9.35 -13.28
C SER A 291 18.90 9.90 -13.32
N GLN A 292 17.94 9.07 -13.69
CA GLN A 292 16.53 9.48 -13.86
C GLN A 292 15.71 9.45 -12.57
N PHE A 293 16.20 8.78 -11.52
CA PHE A 293 15.47 8.62 -10.27
C PHE A 293 15.41 9.92 -9.47
N HIS A 294 14.24 10.33 -9.04
CA HIS A 294 14.07 11.60 -8.31
C HIS A 294 13.01 11.60 -7.21
N THR A 295 12.11 10.59 -7.15
CA THR A 295 11.00 10.64 -6.19
C THR A 295 10.80 9.31 -5.48
N ILE A 296 10.69 9.37 -4.17
CA ILE A 296 10.18 8.30 -3.30
C ILE A 296 8.87 8.79 -2.68
N CYS A 297 7.79 7.99 -2.81
CA CYS A 297 6.57 8.22 -2.05
C CYS A 297 6.59 7.29 -0.83
N SER A 298 6.53 7.86 0.37
CA SER A 298 6.58 7.13 1.64
C SER A 298 5.24 7.10 2.32
N GLY A 299 4.81 5.95 2.82
CA GLY A 299 3.56 5.82 3.58
C GLY A 299 3.52 4.53 4.40
N GLY A 300 2.46 4.38 5.20
CA GLY A 300 2.18 3.18 5.98
C GLY A 300 2.79 3.13 7.38
N ALA A 301 3.80 3.94 7.68
CA ALA A 301 4.41 4.06 9.00
C ALA A 301 5.10 5.43 9.17
N TYR A 302 5.58 5.71 10.38
CA TYR A 302 6.38 6.91 10.66
C TYR A 302 7.72 6.86 9.89
N LEU A 303 8.11 7.99 9.32
CA LEU A 303 9.39 8.17 8.66
C LEU A 303 10.23 9.19 9.45
N ASN A 304 11.45 8.80 9.83
CA ASN A 304 12.39 9.73 10.47
C ASN A 304 12.72 10.89 9.51
N PRO A 305 12.50 12.16 9.92
CA PRO A 305 12.77 13.33 9.09
C PRO A 305 14.22 13.46 8.60
N GLU A 306 15.19 12.92 9.34
CA GLU A 306 16.60 12.93 8.92
C GLU A 306 16.83 12.19 7.60
N TYR A 307 16.04 11.17 7.31
CA TYR A 307 16.13 10.48 6.02
C TYR A 307 15.66 11.36 4.87
N ILE A 308 14.69 12.24 5.08
CA ILE A 308 14.25 13.20 4.06
C ILE A 308 15.41 14.12 3.70
N GLU A 309 16.06 14.71 4.71
CA GLU A 309 17.21 15.61 4.53
C GLU A 309 18.40 14.87 3.87
N LEU A 310 18.65 13.61 4.25
CA LEU A 310 19.69 12.79 3.64
C LEU A 310 19.45 12.56 2.14
N PHE A 311 18.25 12.15 1.77
CA PHE A 311 17.93 11.86 0.36
C PHE A 311 17.90 13.13 -0.50
N GLU A 312 17.46 14.25 0.05
CA GLU A 312 17.52 15.57 -0.61
C GLU A 312 18.92 15.96 -1.06
N ARG A 313 19.95 15.65 -0.26
CA ARG A 313 21.37 15.88 -0.61
C ARG A 313 21.73 15.17 -1.92
N PHE A 314 21.16 14.00 -2.18
CA PHE A 314 21.38 13.26 -3.43
C PHE A 314 20.38 13.64 -4.53
N GLY A 315 19.60 14.71 -4.37
CA GLY A 315 18.61 15.18 -5.32
C GLY A 315 17.45 14.18 -5.49
N ILE A 316 17.08 13.49 -4.41
CA ILE A 316 15.93 12.57 -4.33
C ILE A 316 14.95 13.16 -3.33
N GLN A 317 13.74 13.43 -3.80
CA GLN A 317 12.68 13.95 -2.97
C GLN A 317 11.87 12.81 -2.33
N ILE A 318 11.61 12.89 -1.03
CA ILE A 318 10.68 12.00 -0.35
C ILE A 318 9.37 12.73 -0.10
N LEU A 319 8.29 12.21 -0.68
CA LEU A 319 6.93 12.68 -0.48
C LEU A 319 6.22 11.76 0.50
N GLN A 320 5.80 12.29 1.65
CA GLN A 320 5.09 11.51 2.64
C GLN A 320 3.59 11.48 2.36
N GLY A 321 2.95 10.34 2.62
CA GLY A 321 1.51 10.16 2.61
C GLY A 321 1.01 9.51 3.90
N TYR A 322 -0.13 9.97 4.37
CA TYR A 322 -0.87 9.35 5.48
C TYR A 322 -2.21 8.82 4.98
N GLY A 323 -2.59 7.67 5.52
CA GLY A 323 -3.86 7.08 5.20
C GLY A 323 -4.07 5.70 5.79
N MET A 324 -5.18 5.08 5.41
CA MET A 324 -5.60 3.77 5.85
C MET A 324 -6.53 3.15 4.80
N THR A 325 -6.64 1.82 4.80
CA THR A 325 -7.46 1.11 3.80
C THR A 325 -8.90 1.62 3.76
N GLU A 326 -9.46 2.01 4.90
CA GLU A 326 -10.79 2.59 5.07
C GLU A 326 -10.95 3.96 4.36
N CYS A 327 -9.86 4.55 3.86
CA CYS A 327 -9.84 5.78 3.05
C CYS A 327 -9.24 5.60 1.64
N SER A 328 -9.07 4.40 1.12
CA SER A 328 -8.79 4.05 -0.30
C SER A 328 -7.40 4.34 -0.91
N PRO A 329 -6.26 4.53 -0.25
CA PRO A 329 -6.05 4.66 1.17
C PRO A 329 -5.71 6.08 1.64
N VAL A 330 -5.35 7.04 0.74
CA VAL A 330 -4.67 8.29 1.08
C VAL A 330 -5.65 9.31 1.65
N ILE A 331 -5.30 9.88 2.78
CA ILE A 331 -6.00 10.99 3.44
C ILE A 331 -5.26 12.29 3.20
N SER A 332 -3.92 12.28 3.36
CA SER A 332 -3.06 13.45 3.10
C SER A 332 -1.76 13.03 2.42
N THR A 333 -1.15 13.96 1.70
CA THR A 333 0.16 13.75 1.08
C THR A 333 0.95 15.06 0.97
N THR A 334 2.27 14.96 1.07
CA THR A 334 3.15 16.07 0.69
C THR A 334 3.26 16.14 -0.83
N VAL A 335 3.39 17.33 -1.35
CA VAL A 335 3.66 17.57 -2.77
C VAL A 335 4.94 18.40 -2.89
N ALA A 336 5.67 18.26 -4.01
CA ALA A 336 6.98 18.86 -4.22
C ALA A 336 7.06 20.36 -3.94
N TRP A 337 5.97 21.08 -4.18
CA TRP A 337 5.88 22.54 -4.05
C TRP A 337 5.24 22.99 -2.73
N ASN A 338 4.81 22.08 -1.85
CA ASN A 338 4.16 22.42 -0.59
C ASN A 338 4.46 21.38 0.49
N VAL A 339 5.56 21.58 1.19
CA VAL A 339 6.05 20.69 2.26
C VAL A 339 6.11 21.46 3.58
N LYS A 340 5.51 20.92 4.63
CA LYS A 340 5.69 21.41 6.01
C LYS A 340 6.41 20.37 6.84
N LYS A 341 7.44 20.80 7.55
CA LYS A 341 8.23 19.95 8.48
C LYS A 341 7.30 19.31 9.52
N ASN A 342 7.53 18.05 9.83
CA ASN A 342 6.77 17.23 10.80
C ASN A 342 5.30 16.97 10.45
N SER A 343 4.80 17.41 9.29
CA SER A 343 3.47 17.03 8.81
C SER A 343 3.55 15.79 7.92
N VAL A 344 2.45 15.05 7.87
CA VAL A 344 2.25 13.94 6.92
C VAL A 344 1.53 14.40 5.65
N GLY A 345 1.66 15.68 5.33
CA GLY A 345 1.15 16.32 4.13
C GLY A 345 -0.18 17.03 4.29
N GLN A 346 -0.59 17.66 3.21
CA GLN A 346 -1.86 18.38 3.12
C GLN A 346 -2.99 17.40 2.80
N LEU A 347 -4.14 17.61 3.44
CA LEU A 347 -5.36 16.85 3.23
C LEU A 347 -5.76 16.86 1.74
N LEU A 348 -6.10 15.68 1.20
CA LEU A 348 -6.55 15.57 -0.19
C LEU A 348 -7.78 16.44 -0.48
N PRO A 349 -7.94 16.94 -1.73
CA PRO A 349 -9.05 17.81 -2.10
C PRO A 349 -10.43 17.23 -1.83
N ASN A 350 -10.59 15.91 -1.97
CA ASN A 350 -11.84 15.18 -1.77
C ASN A 350 -12.08 14.71 -0.34
N CYS A 351 -11.25 15.14 0.61
CA CYS A 351 -11.35 14.80 2.03
C CYS A 351 -11.54 16.05 2.90
N GLU A 352 -12.28 15.88 3.99
CA GLU A 352 -12.35 16.80 5.11
C GLU A 352 -11.86 16.10 6.37
N ALA A 353 -11.22 16.83 7.28
CA ALA A 353 -10.78 16.29 8.56
C ALA A 353 -11.07 17.28 9.70
N LYS A 354 -11.29 16.72 10.88
CA LYS A 354 -11.42 17.46 12.14
C LYS A 354 -10.79 16.66 13.28
N THR A 355 -10.50 17.33 14.37
CA THR A 355 -10.03 16.68 15.60
C THR A 355 -11.19 16.62 16.62
N VAL A 356 -11.45 15.44 17.16
CA VAL A 356 -12.46 15.20 18.21
C VAL A 356 -11.78 14.44 19.34
N ASP A 357 -11.70 15.06 20.51
CA ASP A 357 -11.00 14.51 21.69
C ASP A 357 -9.57 14.02 21.35
N GLY A 358 -8.84 14.79 20.55
CA GLY A 358 -7.49 14.45 20.09
C GLY A 358 -7.41 13.46 18.96
N GLU A 359 -8.51 12.77 18.58
CA GLU A 359 -8.57 11.84 17.48
C GLU A 359 -8.90 12.53 16.16
N LEU A 360 -8.21 12.16 15.08
CA LEU A 360 -8.53 12.62 13.73
C LEU A 360 -9.76 11.89 13.21
N TRP A 361 -10.75 12.65 12.78
CA TRP A 361 -11.93 12.16 12.09
C TRP A 361 -11.92 12.68 10.66
N VAL A 362 -12.20 11.79 9.70
CA VAL A 362 -12.13 12.10 8.26
C VAL A 362 -13.46 11.77 7.60
N ARG A 363 -13.89 12.60 6.66
CA ARG A 363 -14.99 12.29 5.74
C ARG A 363 -14.62 12.69 4.33
N GLY A 364 -15.27 12.08 3.35
CA GLY A 364 -15.07 12.38 1.92
C GLY A 364 -15.40 11.18 1.05
N SER A 365 -15.29 11.40 -0.24
CA SER A 365 -15.62 10.37 -1.23
C SER A 365 -14.67 9.15 -1.23
N SER A 366 -13.50 9.27 -0.61
CA SER A 366 -12.55 8.16 -0.43
C SER A 366 -12.92 7.23 0.74
N VAL A 367 -13.85 7.61 1.63
CA VAL A 367 -14.19 6.84 2.82
C VAL A 367 -15.03 5.61 2.43
N MET A 368 -14.69 4.46 3.00
CA MET A 368 -15.34 3.16 2.76
C MET A 368 -16.84 3.18 3.00
N GLN A 369 -17.56 2.21 2.44
CA GLN A 369 -18.97 1.96 2.78
C GLN A 369 -19.15 1.33 4.18
N GLY A 370 -18.13 0.67 4.69
CA GLY A 370 -18.16 -0.06 5.96
C GLY A 370 -17.38 -1.36 5.89
N TYR A 371 -17.51 -2.18 6.93
CA TYR A 371 -16.90 -3.50 6.98
C TYR A 371 -17.90 -4.60 6.57
N TYR A 372 -17.47 -5.45 5.66
CA TYR A 372 -18.31 -6.51 5.10
C TYR A 372 -18.81 -7.49 6.17
N LYS A 373 -20.13 -7.62 6.30
CA LYS A 373 -20.82 -8.42 7.34
C LYS A 373 -20.44 -8.09 8.79
N MET A 374 -19.97 -6.86 9.05
CA MET A 374 -19.58 -6.41 10.38
C MET A 374 -20.26 -5.06 10.71
N PRO A 375 -21.60 -5.04 10.94
CA PRO A 375 -22.36 -3.80 11.11
C PRO A 375 -22.01 -3.05 12.41
N GLU A 376 -21.69 -3.74 13.49
CA GLU A 376 -21.34 -3.10 14.77
C GLU A 376 -19.96 -2.42 14.70
N GLU A 377 -18.97 -3.08 14.06
CA GLU A 377 -17.67 -2.49 13.81
C GLU A 377 -17.77 -1.30 12.86
N THR A 378 -18.65 -1.40 11.85
CA THR A 378 -18.95 -0.29 10.94
C THR A 378 -19.52 0.90 11.69
N LYS A 379 -20.52 0.69 12.55
CA LYS A 379 -21.13 1.73 13.37
C LYS A 379 -20.15 2.37 14.35
N THR A 380 -19.20 1.58 14.84
CA THR A 380 -18.13 2.09 15.71
C THR A 380 -17.14 2.97 14.96
N ALA A 381 -16.77 2.56 13.72
CA ALA A 381 -15.81 3.27 12.89
C ALA A 381 -16.40 4.48 12.16
N LEU A 382 -17.68 4.41 11.74
CA LEU A 382 -18.38 5.48 11.03
C LEU A 382 -19.44 6.12 11.91
N LYS A 383 -19.24 7.38 12.27
CA LYS A 383 -20.16 8.16 13.13
C LYS A 383 -20.59 9.43 12.40
N ASP A 384 -21.88 9.56 12.16
CA ASP A 384 -22.47 10.73 11.50
C ASP A 384 -21.78 11.14 10.20
N GLY A 385 -21.40 10.14 9.39
CA GLY A 385 -20.70 10.33 8.12
C GLY A 385 -19.18 10.59 8.23
N TRP A 386 -18.62 10.49 9.44
CA TRP A 386 -17.18 10.63 9.71
C TRP A 386 -16.56 9.28 10.04
N LEU A 387 -15.41 9.00 9.46
CA LEU A 387 -14.56 7.90 9.84
C LEU A 387 -13.70 8.29 11.05
N CYS A 388 -13.85 7.56 12.16
CA CYS A 388 -12.97 7.64 13.32
C CYS A 388 -11.70 6.86 13.01
N THR A 389 -10.58 7.55 12.77
CA THR A 389 -9.35 6.91 12.27
C THR A 389 -8.63 6.08 13.33
N GLY A 390 -8.86 6.38 14.62
CA GLY A 390 -8.10 5.84 15.71
C GLY A 390 -6.70 6.46 15.86
N ASP A 391 -6.33 7.38 14.96
CA ASP A 391 -5.08 8.14 15.02
C ASP A 391 -5.27 9.43 15.79
N LEU A 392 -4.31 9.77 16.64
CA LEU A 392 -4.26 11.03 17.35
C LEU A 392 -3.48 12.05 16.51
N GLY A 393 -3.98 13.30 16.53
CA GLY A 393 -3.36 14.35 15.77
C GLY A 393 -4.26 15.56 15.59
N TYR A 394 -3.81 16.49 14.75
CA TYR A 394 -4.56 17.70 14.43
C TYR A 394 -4.35 18.13 12.98
N VAL A 395 -5.24 19.00 12.53
CA VAL A 395 -5.20 19.65 11.22
C VAL A 395 -5.00 21.14 11.44
N ASP A 396 -3.99 21.73 10.78
CA ASP A 396 -3.79 23.17 10.84
C ASP A 396 -4.73 23.94 9.86
N GLU A 397 -4.70 25.27 9.93
CA GLU A 397 -5.53 26.16 9.10
C GLU A 397 -5.24 26.03 7.59
N GLU A 398 -4.03 25.59 7.23
CA GLU A 398 -3.64 25.31 5.85
C GLU A 398 -3.93 23.88 5.43
N ARG A 399 -4.64 23.10 6.27
CA ARG A 399 -5.06 21.72 6.05
C ARG A 399 -3.90 20.70 6.04
N PHE A 400 -2.79 20.98 6.72
CA PHE A 400 -1.76 19.99 6.98
C PHE A 400 -2.10 19.13 8.18
N ILE A 401 -1.82 17.83 8.09
CA ILE A 401 -2.07 16.85 9.15
C ILE A 401 -0.78 16.57 9.92
N TYR A 402 -0.90 16.58 11.24
CA TYR A 402 0.17 16.24 12.19
C TYR A 402 -0.30 15.08 13.07
N LEU A 403 0.41 13.96 13.02
CA LEU A 403 0.13 12.79 13.82
C LEU A 403 0.92 12.84 15.14
N THR A 404 0.25 12.44 16.22
CA THR A 404 0.84 12.41 17.58
C THR A 404 0.81 11.04 18.23
N GLY A 405 0.13 10.05 17.62
CA GLY A 405 0.11 8.67 18.09
C GLY A 405 -1.16 7.91 17.71
N ARG A 406 -1.38 6.79 18.40
CA ARG A 406 -2.55 5.94 18.26
C ARG A 406 -3.40 5.95 19.52
N LYS A 407 -4.70 6.19 19.40
CA LYS A 407 -5.65 6.24 20.54
C LYS A 407 -5.64 4.97 21.38
N LYS A 408 -5.58 3.80 20.73
CA LYS A 408 -5.59 2.49 21.41
C LYS A 408 -4.29 2.16 22.15
N ASN A 409 -3.19 2.80 21.78
CA ASN A 409 -1.87 2.54 22.34
C ASN A 409 -1.52 3.50 23.49
N LEU A 410 -2.37 4.52 23.76
CA LEU A 410 -2.13 5.47 24.81
C LEU A 410 -1.84 4.78 26.14
N ILE A 411 -0.73 5.12 26.73
CA ILE A 411 -0.39 4.79 28.11
C ILE A 411 -1.10 5.79 29.03
N ILE A 412 -1.98 5.27 29.89
CA ILE A 412 -2.63 6.11 30.90
C ILE A 412 -1.81 5.99 32.18
N THR A 413 -1.11 7.07 32.52
CA THR A 413 -0.27 7.11 33.74
C THR A 413 -1.12 7.07 35.02
N LYS A 414 -0.51 6.77 36.16
CA LYS A 414 -1.20 6.77 37.47
C LYS A 414 -1.88 8.09 37.81
N ASN A 415 -1.39 9.18 37.25
CA ASN A 415 -1.93 10.53 37.46
C ASN A 415 -3.04 10.88 36.44
N GLY A 416 -3.44 9.94 35.57
CA GLY A 416 -4.46 10.17 34.56
C GLY A 416 -3.98 10.88 33.28
N GLU A 417 -2.65 11.10 33.13
CA GLU A 417 -2.07 11.70 31.94
C GLU A 417 -1.96 10.66 30.80
N ASN A 418 -2.23 11.11 29.60
CA ASN A 418 -2.14 10.29 28.39
C ASN A 418 -0.76 10.47 27.75
N VAL A 419 -0.04 9.38 27.54
CA VAL A 419 1.26 9.36 26.87
C VAL A 419 1.19 8.46 25.64
N SER A 420 1.53 8.99 24.47
CA SER A 420 1.68 8.19 23.26
C SER A 420 3.05 7.49 23.29
N PRO A 421 3.11 6.15 23.31
CA PRO A 421 4.37 5.44 23.23
C PRO A 421 5.09 5.74 21.92
N GLU A 422 4.36 5.88 20.80
CA GLU A 422 4.94 6.19 19.49
C GLU A 422 5.69 7.53 19.48
N GLU A 423 5.24 8.54 20.23
CA GLU A 423 5.96 9.81 20.37
C GLU A 423 7.35 9.61 20.98
N LEU A 424 7.45 8.75 21.98
CA LEU A 424 8.68 8.43 22.67
C LEU A 424 9.57 7.55 21.80
N GLU A 425 9.00 6.51 21.23
CA GLU A 425 9.67 5.58 20.30
C GLU A 425 10.29 6.33 19.13
N ASN A 426 9.55 7.24 18.49
CA ASN A 426 10.03 8.04 17.37
C ASN A 426 11.21 8.94 17.75
N LYS A 427 11.21 9.51 18.98
CA LYS A 427 12.33 10.31 19.47
C LYS A 427 13.57 9.48 19.76
N LEU A 428 13.41 8.29 20.34
CA LEU A 428 14.54 7.40 20.62
C LEU A 428 15.10 6.77 19.33
N SER A 429 14.23 6.43 18.38
CA SER A 429 14.61 5.90 17.07
C SER A 429 15.33 6.90 16.16
N SER A 430 15.39 8.19 16.54
CA SER A 430 16.25 9.16 15.84
C SER A 430 17.72 8.85 16.03
N SER A 431 18.11 8.17 17.11
CA SER A 431 19.49 7.69 17.30
C SER A 431 19.75 6.42 16.46
N ARG A 432 20.80 6.43 15.67
CA ARG A 432 21.25 5.28 14.89
C ARG A 432 21.68 4.07 15.70
N LEU A 433 21.98 4.28 16.98
CA LEU A 433 22.30 3.18 17.89
C LEU A 433 21.05 2.35 18.22
N VAL A 434 19.85 2.88 17.95
CA VAL A 434 18.56 2.22 18.19
C VAL A 434 18.08 1.59 16.89
N GLN A 435 18.07 0.27 16.80
CA GLN A 435 17.48 -0.46 15.70
C GLN A 435 15.98 -0.58 15.86
N GLU A 436 15.53 -0.97 17.05
CA GLU A 436 14.11 -1.04 17.40
C GLU A 436 13.93 -0.57 18.84
N VAL A 437 12.79 0.04 19.14
CA VAL A 437 12.40 0.42 20.49
C VAL A 437 10.92 0.19 20.71
N LEU A 438 10.57 -0.34 21.88
CA LEU A 438 9.20 -0.53 22.33
C LEU A 438 9.03 0.22 23.66
N VAL A 439 8.11 1.17 23.67
CA VAL A 439 7.73 1.89 24.88
C VAL A 439 6.43 1.34 25.44
N ARG A 440 6.43 1.01 26.71
CA ARG A 440 5.26 0.47 27.41
C ARG A 440 5.16 0.97 28.85
N GLU A 441 3.99 0.82 29.44
CA GLU A 441 3.81 0.98 30.87
C GLU A 441 4.14 -0.34 31.57
N ALA A 442 5.00 -0.29 32.61
CA ALA A 442 5.26 -1.42 33.47
C ALA A 442 5.32 -0.93 34.93
N LYS A 443 4.50 -1.54 35.79
CA LYS A 443 4.42 -1.22 37.24
C LYS A 443 4.20 0.26 37.56
N GLY A 444 3.55 1.00 36.64
CA GLY A 444 3.22 2.41 36.78
C GLY A 444 4.33 3.39 36.46
N VAL A 445 5.34 2.93 35.73
CA VAL A 445 6.39 3.75 35.11
C VAL A 445 6.43 3.46 33.61
N ILE A 446 6.95 4.41 32.84
CA ILE A 446 7.19 4.21 31.40
C ILE A 446 8.54 3.54 31.27
N GLU A 447 8.60 2.44 30.54
CA GLU A 447 9.83 1.69 30.24
C GLU A 447 10.04 1.67 28.72
N ALA A 448 11.29 1.81 28.28
CA ALA A 448 11.71 1.58 26.90
C ALA A 448 12.56 0.31 26.81
N GLU A 449 12.12 -0.64 26.00
CA GLU A 449 12.90 -1.81 25.63
C GLU A 449 13.57 -1.51 24.29
N ILE A 450 14.91 -1.41 24.29
CA ILE A 450 15.68 -0.96 23.13
C ILE A 450 16.51 -2.11 22.59
N TYR A 451 16.37 -2.38 21.29
CA TYR A 451 17.23 -3.27 20.54
C TYR A 451 18.27 -2.43 19.79
N PRO A 452 19.58 -2.56 20.11
CA PRO A 452 20.61 -1.75 19.49
C PRO A 452 20.96 -2.20 18.06
N ASP A 453 21.40 -1.27 17.21
CA ASP A 453 22.05 -1.59 15.95
C ASP A 453 23.51 -2.00 16.21
N GLU A 454 23.76 -3.32 16.29
CA GLU A 454 25.06 -3.86 16.58
C GLU A 454 26.12 -3.51 15.53
N GLU A 455 25.72 -3.40 14.25
CA GLU A 455 26.65 -3.07 13.18
C GLU A 455 27.11 -1.61 13.33
N TYR A 456 26.18 -0.72 13.62
CA TYR A 456 26.50 0.68 13.90
C TYR A 456 27.33 0.83 15.17
N ALA A 457 26.98 0.13 16.24
CA ALA A 457 27.74 0.13 17.49
C ALA A 457 29.21 -0.23 17.27
N LYS A 458 29.47 -1.31 16.53
CA LYS A 458 30.84 -1.74 16.16
C LYS A 458 31.58 -0.69 15.33
N LYS A 459 30.91 -0.04 14.37
CA LYS A 459 31.50 1.08 13.59
C LYS A 459 31.87 2.28 14.46
N GLN A 460 31.21 2.48 15.62
CA GLN A 460 31.51 3.51 16.58
C GLN A 460 32.55 3.10 17.65
N GLY A 461 33.08 1.87 17.53
CA GLY A 461 34.06 1.35 18.50
C GLY A 461 33.45 0.81 19.78
N LEU A 462 32.13 0.61 19.83
CA LEU A 462 31.42 0.05 20.98
C LEU A 462 31.38 -1.49 20.80
N GLU A 463 32.39 -2.17 21.32
CA GLU A 463 32.54 -3.61 21.12
C GLU A 463 31.89 -4.44 22.24
N ARG A 464 31.69 -3.85 23.40
CA ARG A 464 31.13 -4.53 24.58
C ARG A 464 29.71 -4.09 24.84
N GLU A 465 28.87 -5.02 25.24
CA GLU A 465 27.46 -4.78 25.58
C GLU A 465 27.29 -3.66 26.64
N GLU A 466 28.18 -3.59 27.62
CA GLU A 466 28.18 -2.52 28.64
C GLU A 466 28.43 -1.13 28.03
N GLU A 467 29.28 -1.02 27.01
CA GLU A 467 29.56 0.27 26.35
C GLU A 467 28.34 0.73 25.58
N VAL A 468 27.68 -0.17 24.85
CA VAL A 468 26.42 0.09 24.14
C VAL A 468 25.33 0.52 25.13
N ARG A 469 25.21 -0.18 26.25
CA ARG A 469 24.23 0.14 27.31
C ARG A 469 24.45 1.54 27.89
N VAL A 470 25.69 1.92 28.12
CA VAL A 470 26.03 3.27 28.63
C VAL A 470 25.62 4.36 27.65
N GLU A 471 25.86 4.16 26.32
CA GLU A 471 25.46 5.14 25.32
C GLU A 471 23.94 5.22 25.17
N LEU A 472 23.23 4.09 25.22
CA LEU A 472 21.78 4.07 25.24
C LEU A 472 21.18 4.74 26.47
N GLN A 473 21.83 4.57 27.65
CA GLN A 473 21.40 5.26 28.87
C GLN A 473 21.57 6.79 28.76
N LYS A 474 22.66 7.27 28.14
CA LYS A 474 22.83 8.70 27.86
C LYS A 474 21.70 9.23 26.97
N LEU A 475 21.32 8.51 25.93
CA LEU A 475 20.20 8.88 25.06
C LEU A 475 18.90 9.04 25.87
N ILE A 476 18.60 8.09 26.76
CA ILE A 476 17.44 8.17 27.66
C ILE A 476 17.55 9.38 28.61
N ASP A 477 18.71 9.60 29.19
CA ASP A 477 18.94 10.72 30.11
C ASP A 477 18.79 12.08 29.40
N GLU A 478 19.29 12.22 28.18
CA GLU A 478 19.09 13.41 27.34
C GLU A 478 17.61 13.64 27.02
N TYR A 479 16.89 12.59 26.62
CA TYR A 479 15.45 12.68 26.44
C TYR A 479 14.75 13.16 27.73
N ASN A 480 15.07 12.55 28.86
CA ASN A 480 14.46 12.84 30.17
C ASN A 480 14.72 14.26 30.69
N GLN A 481 15.84 14.88 30.30
CA GLN A 481 16.13 16.29 30.68
C GLN A 481 15.13 17.27 30.06
N GLY A 482 14.66 17.00 28.84
CA GLY A 482 13.68 17.84 28.12
C GLY A 482 12.23 17.41 28.31
N ALA A 483 11.97 16.22 28.85
CA ALA A 483 10.65 15.64 28.93
C ALA A 483 9.88 16.10 30.20
N PRO A 484 8.55 16.33 30.11
CA PRO A 484 7.68 16.48 31.26
C PRO A 484 7.77 15.26 32.19
N ALA A 485 7.55 15.46 33.49
CA ALA A 485 7.72 14.40 34.48
C ALA A 485 6.92 13.11 34.16
N TYR A 486 5.74 13.25 33.61
CA TYR A 486 4.86 12.13 33.27
C TYR A 486 5.23 11.40 31.96
N LYS A 487 6.18 11.92 31.17
CA LYS A 487 6.70 11.29 29.95
C LYS A 487 8.13 10.74 30.13
N LYS A 488 8.70 10.81 31.31
CA LYS A 488 10.06 10.29 31.55
C LYS A 488 10.07 8.75 31.51
N ILE A 489 11.14 8.25 30.93
CA ILE A 489 11.43 6.81 30.75
C ILE A 489 12.37 6.35 31.86
#